data_56ebce70c7a7be48169a4b2c0257e649
#
_entry.id   56ebce70c7a7be48169a4b2c0257e649
#
_cell.length_a   1.000
_cell.length_b   1.000
_cell.length_c   1.000
_cell.angle_alpha   90.00
_cell.angle_beta   90.00
_cell.angle_gamma   90.00
#
_symmetry.space_group_name_H-M   'P 1'
#
loop_
_entity.id
_entity.type
_entity.pdbx_description
1 polymer ?
#
loop_
_entity_poly.entity_id
_entity_poly.type
_entity_poly.pdbx_seq_one_letter_code
_entity_poly.pdbx_strand_id
1 'polypeptide(L)'
;GLISHPVMATFDDRGRLFVAENAGVNLDKAALLKELPNSVRMLEDTNGDGIFDKATVFADKLTFPQGALWVYDSLYVMSPPSLWRFADEDGDGHAEVREEIATGFDFTGNAADVHGPFLHPNGRLFWCHGRKGFAIPDNDTGQIMETGKSARIWSSQLSGGEVESFAGGGMDNPVEIDFTDEGEIVGTVNLFYGRPRGDTLTHWVYGGAYPRFDQGLVLEEFRKTGELLPPVHNFGHVAVSGMTRYRSGALNPAWTDGWLVTHFNTAEVTLSTFAPKGASYDASATTSIFKVQKPDTHLTDVLEDRNGDLLVIDTGGWFRIGCPTSQIAKPEVTGNIYRISRTDRGPYAAPNYPDWDRLTSEQVSDFLGAKEDWLRERSITELAVRGAPAMPELERILLADTST
;
A
#
# COMPACT_ATOMS: atom_id res chain seq x y z
N GLY A 1 -19.64 9.50 12.65
CA GLY A 1 -18.33 9.77 12.08
C GLY A 1 -18.31 9.56 10.58
N LEU A 2 -17.26 10.01 9.94
CA LEU A 2 -17.09 9.86 8.49
C LEU A 2 -16.66 8.45 8.09
N ILE A 3 -16.01 7.74 9.00
CA ILE A 3 -15.49 6.37 8.83
C ILE A 3 -15.81 5.52 10.07
N SER A 4 -15.75 4.19 9.93
CA SER A 4 -15.95 3.25 11.03
C SER A 4 -14.70 2.43 11.32
N HIS A 5 -14.27 1.57 10.39
CA HIS A 5 -13.09 0.71 10.55
C HIS A 5 -12.18 0.84 9.32
N PRO A 6 -11.43 1.95 9.22
CA PRO A 6 -10.49 2.16 8.12
C PRO A 6 -9.34 1.15 8.22
N VAL A 7 -8.80 0.75 7.08
CA VAL A 7 -7.70 -0.24 7.01
C VAL A 7 -6.47 0.37 6.36
N MET A 8 -6.60 0.87 5.14
CA MET A 8 -5.54 1.50 4.35
C MET A 8 -6.13 2.65 3.56
N ALA A 9 -5.30 3.60 3.15
CA ALA A 9 -5.76 4.76 2.42
C ALA A 9 -4.77 5.24 1.36
N THR A 10 -5.27 6.01 0.40
CA THR A 10 -4.47 6.68 -0.64
C THR A 10 -5.07 8.04 -0.98
N PHE A 11 -4.22 8.98 -1.37
CA PHE A 11 -4.65 10.26 -1.92
C PHE A 11 -4.79 10.20 -3.43
N ASP A 12 -5.78 10.91 -3.95
CA ASP A 12 -5.83 11.23 -5.37
C ASP A 12 -5.06 12.53 -5.71
N ASP A 13 -5.16 12.92 -6.98
CA ASP A 13 -4.50 14.11 -7.53
C ASP A 13 -5.17 15.44 -7.10
N ARG A 14 -6.27 15.38 -6.36
CA ARG A 14 -7.05 16.53 -5.87
C ARG A 14 -7.04 16.65 -4.35
N GLY A 15 -6.32 15.75 -3.65
CA GLY A 15 -6.23 15.74 -2.20
C GLY A 15 -7.39 15.06 -1.49
N ARG A 16 -8.24 14.35 -2.23
CA ARG A 16 -9.26 13.49 -1.63
C ARG A 16 -8.60 12.21 -1.13
N LEU A 17 -9.04 11.73 0.03
CA LEU A 17 -8.49 10.51 0.64
C LEU A 17 -9.46 9.35 0.44
N PHE A 18 -9.01 8.31 -0.28
CA PHE A 18 -9.76 7.08 -0.47
C PHE A 18 -9.35 6.08 0.60
N VAL A 19 -10.33 5.60 1.36
CA VAL A 19 -10.12 4.75 2.54
C VAL A 19 -10.82 3.41 2.33
N ALA A 20 -10.05 2.33 2.29
CA ALA A 20 -10.57 0.97 2.37
C ALA A 20 -11.17 0.77 3.77
N GLU A 21 -12.46 0.45 3.85
CA GLU A 21 -13.23 0.39 5.09
C GLU A 21 -13.92 -0.95 5.26
N ASN A 22 -13.84 -1.48 6.46
CA ASN A 22 -14.59 -2.66 6.87
C ASN A 22 -15.87 -2.28 7.63
N ALA A 23 -16.93 -3.03 7.39
CA ALA A 23 -18.24 -2.82 8.01
C ALA A 23 -18.32 -3.25 9.50
N GLY A 24 -17.22 -3.72 10.09
CA GLY A 24 -17.20 -4.21 11.46
C GLY A 24 -17.87 -5.57 11.67
N VAL A 25 -18.08 -6.33 10.61
CA VAL A 25 -18.73 -7.65 10.65
C VAL A 25 -17.70 -8.78 10.60
N ASN A 26 -17.93 -9.85 11.34
CA ASN A 26 -17.05 -11.02 11.40
C ASN A 26 -17.65 -12.19 10.63
N LEU A 27 -17.56 -12.14 9.32
CA LEU A 27 -18.10 -13.15 8.39
C LEU A 27 -17.01 -14.11 7.93
N ASP A 28 -17.39 -15.36 7.65
CA ASP A 28 -16.50 -16.31 6.98
C ASP A 28 -16.41 -16.00 5.48
N LYS A 29 -15.51 -16.70 4.77
CA LYS A 29 -15.27 -16.49 3.33
C LYS A 29 -16.55 -16.62 2.50
N ALA A 30 -17.39 -17.62 2.77
CA ALA A 30 -18.61 -17.86 1.99
C ALA A 30 -19.63 -16.74 2.19
N ALA A 31 -19.79 -16.28 3.41
CA ALA A 31 -20.63 -15.15 3.74
C ALA A 31 -20.10 -13.83 3.17
N LEU A 32 -18.79 -13.56 3.23
CA LEU A 32 -18.17 -12.39 2.61
C LEU A 32 -18.41 -12.33 1.10
N LEU A 33 -18.25 -13.46 0.39
CA LEU A 33 -18.50 -13.54 -1.05
C LEU A 33 -19.97 -13.33 -1.42
N LYS A 34 -20.89 -13.65 -0.52
CA LYS A 34 -22.34 -13.50 -0.73
C LYS A 34 -22.84 -12.11 -0.35
N GLU A 35 -22.41 -11.59 0.77
CA GLU A 35 -22.97 -10.37 1.38
C GLU A 35 -22.25 -9.09 0.91
N LEU A 36 -20.94 -9.20 0.59
CA LEU A 36 -20.12 -8.10 0.12
C LEU A 36 -20.27 -6.82 0.97
N PRO A 37 -20.01 -6.88 2.29
CA PRO A 37 -20.46 -5.86 3.23
C PRO A 37 -19.60 -4.59 3.26
N ASN A 38 -18.43 -4.62 2.62
CA ASN A 38 -17.40 -3.61 2.78
C ASN A 38 -17.36 -2.63 1.61
N SER A 39 -16.64 -1.53 1.77
CA SER A 39 -16.62 -0.42 0.82
C SER A 39 -15.27 0.32 0.82
N VAL A 40 -15.09 1.20 -0.16
CA VAL A 40 -14.12 2.29 -0.12
C VAL A 40 -14.86 3.60 0.02
N ARG A 41 -14.43 4.43 0.97
CA ARG A 41 -14.93 5.79 1.16
C ARG A 41 -13.95 6.81 0.61
N MET A 42 -14.50 7.83 -0.03
CA MET A 42 -13.78 9.03 -0.41
C MET A 42 -14.05 10.11 0.64
N LEU A 43 -13.00 10.64 1.25
CA LEU A 43 -13.06 11.73 2.22
C LEU A 43 -12.57 13.03 1.57
N GLU A 44 -13.24 14.12 1.87
CA GLU A 44 -12.94 15.46 1.37
C GLU A 44 -12.79 16.44 2.52
N ASP A 45 -11.80 17.32 2.42
CA ASP A 45 -11.64 18.53 3.23
C ASP A 45 -12.19 19.68 2.39
N THR A 46 -13.48 20.01 2.58
CA THR A 46 -14.18 20.98 1.72
C THR A 46 -13.88 22.43 2.07
N ASN A 47 -13.34 22.69 3.25
CA ASN A 47 -13.03 24.02 3.74
C ASN A 47 -11.51 24.35 3.75
N GLY A 48 -10.65 23.35 3.50
CA GLY A 48 -9.20 23.50 3.39
C GLY A 48 -8.47 23.68 4.72
N ASP A 49 -9.07 23.21 5.83
CA ASP A 49 -8.46 23.34 7.17
C ASP A 49 -7.60 22.14 7.60
N GLY A 50 -7.49 21.12 6.75
CA GLY A 50 -6.74 19.89 7.01
C GLY A 50 -7.54 18.81 7.73
N ILE A 51 -8.84 19.03 7.96
CA ILE A 51 -9.74 18.07 8.59
C ILE A 51 -10.78 17.63 7.56
N PHE A 52 -10.88 16.35 7.30
CA PHE A 52 -11.93 15.85 6.41
C PHE A 52 -13.30 16.07 7.04
N ASP A 53 -14.21 16.67 6.29
CA ASP A 53 -15.54 17.04 6.74
C ASP A 53 -16.69 16.41 5.93
N LYS A 54 -16.37 15.78 4.79
CA LYS A 54 -17.32 15.06 3.94
C LYS A 54 -16.84 13.66 3.63
N ALA A 55 -17.76 12.68 3.56
CA ALA A 55 -17.49 11.32 3.16
C ALA A 55 -18.55 10.82 2.17
N THR A 56 -18.09 10.20 1.08
CA THR A 56 -18.92 9.55 0.06
C THR A 56 -18.51 8.09 -0.05
N VAL A 57 -19.46 7.17 -0.26
CA VAL A 57 -19.14 5.79 -0.61
C VAL A 57 -18.74 5.77 -2.08
N PHE A 58 -17.45 5.63 -2.37
CA PHE A 58 -16.93 5.63 -3.72
C PHE A 58 -17.17 4.29 -4.43
N ALA A 59 -16.86 3.18 -3.75
CA ALA A 59 -17.12 1.82 -4.25
C ALA A 59 -17.66 0.96 -3.12
N ASP A 60 -18.75 0.24 -3.37
CA ASP A 60 -19.40 -0.67 -2.44
C ASP A 60 -19.28 -2.14 -2.88
N LYS A 61 -19.94 -3.03 -2.14
CA LYS A 61 -20.04 -4.47 -2.45
C LYS A 61 -18.66 -5.12 -2.63
N LEU A 62 -17.81 -4.93 -1.66
CA LEU A 62 -16.49 -5.52 -1.56
C LEU A 62 -16.46 -6.63 -0.50
N THR A 63 -15.61 -7.62 -0.72
CA THR A 63 -15.42 -8.75 0.20
C THR A 63 -14.66 -8.33 1.44
N PHE A 64 -13.39 -7.91 1.27
CA PHE A 64 -12.48 -7.51 2.33
C PHE A 64 -11.39 -6.61 1.77
N PRO A 65 -11.67 -5.31 1.50
CA PRO A 65 -10.69 -4.41 0.93
C PRO A 65 -9.53 -4.17 1.92
N GLN A 66 -8.31 -4.46 1.47
CA GLN A 66 -7.09 -4.39 2.26
C GLN A 66 -6.01 -3.56 1.56
N GLY A 67 -6.40 -2.52 0.88
CA GLY A 67 -5.54 -1.57 0.24
C GLY A 67 -6.26 -0.81 -0.86
N ALA A 68 -5.78 0.37 -1.12
CA ALA A 68 -6.26 1.26 -2.16
C ALA A 68 -5.08 2.05 -2.74
N LEU A 69 -5.07 2.24 -4.04
CA LEU A 69 -4.05 2.99 -4.76
C LEU A 69 -4.71 3.82 -5.85
N TRP A 70 -4.52 5.13 -5.82
CA TRP A 70 -4.93 6.00 -6.91
C TRP A 70 -3.82 6.09 -7.96
N VAL A 71 -4.18 5.78 -9.20
CA VAL A 71 -3.28 5.92 -10.34
C VAL A 71 -4.04 6.62 -11.46
N TYR A 72 -3.57 7.78 -11.87
CA TYR A 72 -4.13 8.59 -12.95
C TYR A 72 -5.57 9.03 -12.66
N ASP A 73 -6.57 8.34 -13.18
CA ASP A 73 -8.00 8.63 -13.02
C ASP A 73 -8.77 7.48 -12.36
N SER A 74 -8.06 6.50 -11.82
CA SER A 74 -8.66 5.27 -11.34
C SER A 74 -8.15 4.87 -9.98
N LEU A 75 -9.02 4.24 -9.21
CA LEU A 75 -8.70 3.64 -7.93
C LEU A 75 -8.53 2.13 -8.10
N TYR A 76 -7.37 1.61 -7.75
CA TYR A 76 -7.10 0.18 -7.69
C TYR A 76 -7.25 -0.30 -6.25
N VAL A 77 -8.00 -1.39 -6.05
CA VAL A 77 -8.34 -1.91 -4.73
C VAL A 77 -8.12 -3.41 -4.68
N MET A 78 -7.33 -3.86 -3.72
CA MET A 78 -7.26 -5.29 -3.42
C MET A 78 -8.42 -5.66 -2.50
N SER A 79 -9.37 -6.41 -3.05
CA SER A 79 -10.48 -7.01 -2.32
C SER A 79 -10.61 -8.48 -2.74
N PRO A 80 -10.04 -9.41 -1.96
CA PRO A 80 -9.93 -10.80 -2.39
C PRO A 80 -11.29 -11.40 -2.81
N PRO A 81 -11.29 -12.30 -3.80
CA PRO A 81 -10.14 -12.96 -4.40
C PRO A 81 -9.44 -12.15 -5.50
N SER A 82 -9.72 -10.84 -5.66
CA SER A 82 -9.36 -10.10 -6.86
C SER A 82 -8.77 -8.71 -6.57
N LEU A 83 -7.99 -8.25 -7.52
CA LEU A 83 -7.59 -6.87 -7.69
C LEU A 83 -8.60 -6.19 -8.63
N TRP A 84 -9.15 -5.06 -8.20
CA TRP A 84 -10.18 -4.30 -8.88
C TRP A 84 -9.67 -2.94 -9.32
N ARG A 85 -10.17 -2.45 -10.46
CA ARG A 85 -10.07 -1.06 -10.90
C ARG A 85 -11.47 -0.41 -10.83
N PHE A 86 -11.52 0.78 -10.27
CA PHE A 86 -12.73 1.61 -10.18
C PHE A 86 -12.46 2.97 -10.78
N ALA A 87 -13.42 3.53 -11.51
CA ALA A 87 -13.36 4.91 -11.99
C ALA A 87 -14.73 5.57 -11.89
N ASP A 88 -14.72 6.86 -11.61
CA ASP A 88 -15.84 7.78 -11.56
C ASP A 88 -15.79 8.61 -12.85
N GLU A 89 -16.63 8.24 -13.84
CA GLU A 89 -16.58 8.85 -15.18
C GLU A 89 -17.41 10.13 -15.27
N ASP A 90 -18.42 10.31 -14.42
CA ASP A 90 -19.29 11.47 -14.46
C ASP A 90 -18.99 12.52 -13.38
N GLY A 91 -18.09 12.18 -12.44
CA GLY A 91 -17.58 13.11 -11.41
C GLY A 91 -18.53 13.29 -10.22
N ASP A 92 -19.46 12.37 -9.99
CA ASP A 92 -20.42 12.46 -8.90
C ASP A 92 -19.89 11.91 -7.56
N GLY A 93 -18.71 11.27 -7.59
CA GLY A 93 -18.03 10.71 -6.42
C GLY A 93 -18.38 9.24 -6.16
N HIS A 94 -19.03 8.58 -7.11
CA HIS A 94 -19.30 7.14 -7.11
C HIS A 94 -18.62 6.48 -8.33
N ALA A 95 -18.15 5.25 -8.20
CA ALA A 95 -17.52 4.56 -9.31
C ALA A 95 -18.53 3.80 -10.18
N GLU A 96 -18.71 4.21 -11.44
CA GLU A 96 -19.49 3.48 -12.46
C GLU A 96 -18.68 2.34 -13.05
N VAL A 97 -17.36 2.55 -13.23
CA VAL A 97 -16.48 1.52 -13.75
C VAL A 97 -16.07 0.60 -12.60
N ARG A 98 -16.23 -0.71 -12.82
CA ARG A 98 -15.81 -1.77 -11.93
C ARG A 98 -15.23 -2.91 -12.75
N GLU A 99 -13.93 -3.02 -12.79
CA GLU A 99 -13.18 -3.96 -13.61
C GLU A 99 -12.31 -4.87 -12.76
N GLU A 100 -12.39 -6.18 -12.99
CA GLU A 100 -11.52 -7.16 -12.34
C GLU A 100 -10.20 -7.24 -13.11
N ILE A 101 -9.10 -6.80 -12.47
CA ILE A 101 -7.78 -6.70 -13.09
C ILE A 101 -7.02 -8.01 -13.00
N ALA A 102 -7.06 -8.66 -11.85
CA ALA A 102 -6.45 -9.97 -11.61
C ALA A 102 -7.26 -10.71 -10.55
N THR A 103 -7.30 -12.03 -10.63
CA THR A 103 -8.08 -12.86 -9.70
C THR A 103 -7.39 -14.18 -9.37
N GLY A 104 -8.00 -14.97 -8.50
CA GLY A 104 -7.51 -16.32 -8.15
C GLY A 104 -6.72 -16.37 -6.85
N PHE A 105 -6.76 -15.31 -6.03
CA PHE A 105 -6.08 -15.22 -4.74
C PHE A 105 -7.00 -15.78 -3.65
N ASP A 106 -6.67 -16.95 -3.10
CA ASP A 106 -7.47 -17.53 -2.02
C ASP A 106 -7.32 -16.73 -0.72
N PHE A 107 -8.37 -16.72 0.09
CA PHE A 107 -8.44 -15.88 1.28
C PHE A 107 -9.34 -16.50 2.36
N THR A 108 -9.26 -15.96 3.56
CA THR A 108 -10.12 -16.35 4.70
C THR A 108 -11.03 -15.23 5.16
N GLY A 109 -10.81 -14.00 4.68
CA GLY A 109 -11.47 -12.79 5.13
C GLY A 109 -10.92 -12.30 6.48
N ASN A 110 -9.66 -12.54 6.76
CA ASN A 110 -8.94 -11.92 7.88
C ASN A 110 -7.75 -11.12 7.36
N ALA A 111 -7.06 -10.41 8.25
CA ALA A 111 -5.97 -9.53 7.90
C ALA A 111 -4.70 -10.23 7.34
N ALA A 112 -4.70 -11.55 7.16
CA ALA A 112 -3.57 -12.31 6.63
C ALA A 112 -3.83 -12.84 5.21
N ASP A 113 -4.54 -12.11 4.40
CA ASP A 113 -4.95 -12.57 3.07
C ASP A 113 -4.16 -11.86 1.95
N VAL A 114 -4.68 -10.79 1.38
CA VAL A 114 -4.10 -10.10 0.21
C VAL A 114 -4.14 -8.60 0.44
N HIS A 115 -3.03 -7.89 0.22
CA HIS A 115 -2.89 -6.47 0.52
C HIS A 115 -2.33 -5.69 -0.67
N GLY A 116 -2.72 -4.42 -0.80
CA GLY A 116 -2.28 -3.50 -1.83
C GLY A 116 -3.40 -3.08 -2.78
N PRO A 117 -3.11 -2.69 -4.02
CA PRO A 117 -1.81 -2.71 -4.67
C PRO A 117 -0.94 -1.49 -4.38
N PHE A 118 0.30 -1.52 -4.90
CA PHE A 118 1.30 -0.47 -4.81
C PHE A 118 1.92 -0.22 -6.19
N LEU A 119 2.18 1.05 -6.53
CA LEU A 119 2.74 1.41 -7.83
C LEU A 119 4.27 1.48 -7.76
N HIS A 120 4.93 0.60 -8.48
CA HIS A 120 6.38 0.61 -8.62
C HIS A 120 6.83 1.70 -9.61
N PRO A 121 8.03 2.31 -9.45
CA PRO A 121 8.57 3.32 -10.38
C PRO A 121 8.65 2.90 -11.84
N ASN A 122 8.67 1.59 -12.13
CA ASN A 122 8.61 1.09 -13.51
C ASN A 122 7.19 1.05 -14.13
N GLY A 123 6.17 1.52 -13.40
CA GLY A 123 4.78 1.57 -13.84
C GLY A 123 3.97 0.27 -13.64
N ARG A 124 4.54 -0.76 -13.01
CA ARG A 124 3.80 -2.00 -12.68
C ARG A 124 3.11 -1.90 -11.33
N LEU A 125 2.00 -2.57 -11.20
CA LEU A 125 1.36 -2.84 -9.90
C LEU A 125 2.07 -3.98 -9.18
N PHE A 126 2.23 -3.83 -7.88
CA PHE A 126 2.69 -4.87 -6.98
C PHE A 126 1.68 -5.09 -5.85
N TRP A 127 1.57 -6.30 -5.33
CA TRP A 127 0.74 -6.61 -4.16
C TRP A 127 1.27 -7.80 -3.37
N CYS A 128 0.84 -7.86 -2.12
CA CYS A 128 1.22 -8.90 -1.19
C CYS A 128 0.12 -9.97 -1.10
N HIS A 129 0.49 -11.24 -1.04
CA HIS A 129 -0.42 -12.34 -0.80
C HIS A 129 0.14 -13.28 0.27
N GLY A 130 -0.63 -13.49 1.32
CA GLY A 130 -0.34 -14.46 2.38
C GLY A 130 -0.47 -15.90 1.92
N ARG A 131 -0.24 -16.84 2.83
CA ARG A 131 -0.13 -18.28 2.57
C ARG A 131 -1.46 -19.02 2.42
N LYS A 132 -2.45 -18.44 1.76
CA LYS A 132 -3.77 -19.08 1.61
C LYS A 132 -3.92 -19.90 0.32
N GLY A 133 -2.96 -19.76 -0.58
CA GLY A 133 -2.98 -20.41 -1.87
C GLY A 133 -3.59 -19.55 -2.97
N PHE A 134 -3.33 -19.97 -4.19
CA PHE A 134 -3.78 -19.26 -5.37
C PHE A 134 -3.94 -20.21 -6.57
N ALA A 135 -4.78 -19.78 -7.50
CA ALA A 135 -4.93 -20.39 -8.82
C ALA A 135 -5.17 -19.25 -9.81
N ILE A 136 -4.09 -18.75 -10.42
CA ILE A 136 -4.11 -17.56 -11.28
C ILE A 136 -4.55 -17.96 -12.67
N PRO A 137 -5.70 -17.48 -13.18
CA PRO A 137 -6.10 -17.70 -14.56
C PRO A 137 -5.38 -16.72 -15.50
N ASP A 138 -5.24 -17.12 -16.72
CA ASP A 138 -5.03 -16.21 -17.84
C ASP A 138 -6.33 -15.42 -18.09
N ASN A 139 -6.23 -14.11 -18.17
CA ASN A 139 -7.41 -13.23 -18.25
C ASN A 139 -8.23 -13.43 -19.54
N ASP A 140 -7.59 -13.83 -20.64
CA ASP A 140 -8.26 -13.97 -21.93
C ASP A 140 -8.91 -15.36 -22.09
N THR A 141 -8.23 -16.40 -21.62
CA THR A 141 -8.63 -17.79 -21.85
C THR A 141 -9.27 -18.45 -20.64
N GLY A 142 -9.08 -17.92 -19.43
CA GLY A 142 -9.49 -18.53 -18.18
C GLY A 142 -8.69 -19.79 -17.80
N GLN A 143 -7.67 -20.16 -18.56
CA GLN A 143 -6.82 -21.30 -18.26
C GLN A 143 -5.94 -20.97 -17.05
N ILE A 144 -5.87 -21.90 -16.07
CA ILE A 144 -5.00 -21.71 -14.91
C ILE A 144 -3.54 -21.77 -15.33
N MET A 145 -2.83 -20.66 -15.13
CA MET A 145 -1.42 -20.48 -15.50
C MET A 145 -0.47 -20.85 -14.36
N GLU A 146 -0.85 -20.53 -13.13
CA GLU A 146 -0.03 -20.81 -11.95
C GLU A 146 -0.89 -21.17 -10.75
N THR A 147 -0.41 -22.13 -9.95
CA THR A 147 -1.03 -22.52 -8.65
C THR A 147 0.05 -22.66 -7.60
N GLY A 148 -0.31 -22.39 -6.34
CA GLY A 148 0.59 -22.57 -5.21
C GLY A 148 -0.09 -22.34 -3.88
N LYS A 149 0.68 -22.48 -2.80
CA LYS A 149 0.20 -22.33 -1.41
C LYS A 149 1.05 -21.38 -0.58
N SER A 150 2.29 -21.11 -0.99
CA SER A 150 3.17 -20.21 -0.24
C SER A 150 2.83 -18.76 -0.52
N ALA A 151 3.20 -17.88 0.41
CA ALA A 151 3.06 -16.46 0.25
C ALA A 151 3.85 -15.92 -0.96
N ARG A 152 3.36 -14.86 -1.57
CA ARG A 152 3.95 -14.23 -2.76
C ARG A 152 3.90 -12.72 -2.65
N ILE A 153 4.88 -12.10 -3.31
CA ILE A 153 4.78 -10.75 -3.83
C ILE A 153 4.51 -10.88 -5.33
N TRP A 154 3.41 -10.32 -5.76
CA TRP A 154 2.96 -10.37 -7.15
C TRP A 154 3.21 -9.07 -7.87
N SER A 155 3.29 -9.11 -9.18
CA SER A 155 3.25 -7.91 -10.03
C SER A 155 2.43 -8.13 -11.30
N SER A 156 1.92 -7.02 -11.87
CA SER A 156 1.25 -7.01 -13.17
C SER A 156 1.38 -5.64 -13.85
N GLN A 157 0.97 -5.57 -15.10
CA GLN A 157 0.67 -4.29 -15.74
C GLN A 157 -0.59 -3.66 -15.11
N LEU A 158 -0.78 -2.34 -15.27
CA LEU A 158 -2.00 -1.64 -14.81
C LEU A 158 -3.28 -2.24 -15.42
N SER A 159 -3.20 -2.74 -16.65
CA SER A 159 -4.31 -3.40 -17.33
C SER A 159 -4.60 -4.83 -16.87
N GLY A 160 -3.83 -5.37 -15.94
CA GLY A 160 -3.94 -6.76 -15.48
C GLY A 160 -3.18 -7.78 -16.33
N GLY A 161 -2.51 -7.36 -17.38
CA GLY A 161 -1.64 -8.25 -18.15
C GLY A 161 -0.36 -8.63 -17.40
N GLU A 162 0.25 -9.75 -17.80
CA GLU A 162 1.54 -10.21 -17.27
C GLU A 162 1.57 -10.35 -15.73
N VAL A 163 0.59 -11.03 -15.16
CA VAL A 163 0.61 -11.37 -13.74
C VAL A 163 1.75 -12.35 -13.49
N GLU A 164 2.67 -11.99 -12.61
CA GLU A 164 3.84 -12.81 -12.28
C GLU A 164 4.17 -12.81 -10.78
N SER A 165 4.74 -13.91 -10.30
CA SER A 165 5.31 -14.04 -8.97
C SER A 165 6.69 -13.41 -8.92
N PHE A 166 6.83 -12.27 -8.24
CA PHE A 166 8.11 -11.56 -8.09
C PHE A 166 9.03 -12.24 -7.07
N ALA A 167 8.50 -12.57 -5.90
CA ALA A 167 9.22 -13.23 -4.81
C ALA A 167 8.25 -14.00 -3.92
N GLY A 168 8.75 -14.88 -3.06
CA GLY A 168 7.83 -15.59 -2.18
C GLY A 168 8.49 -16.51 -1.17
N GLY A 169 7.67 -17.31 -0.51
CA GLY A 169 8.14 -18.38 0.41
C GLY A 169 7.54 -18.32 1.79
N GLY A 170 8.36 -18.06 2.78
CA GLY A 170 8.11 -18.39 4.18
C GLY A 170 7.39 -17.37 5.02
N MET A 171 6.72 -16.42 4.45
CA MET A 171 5.94 -15.42 5.17
C MET A 171 4.56 -15.97 5.55
N ASP A 172 4.00 -15.48 6.63
CA ASP A 172 2.59 -15.73 6.93
C ASP A 172 1.71 -14.68 6.23
N ASN A 173 2.03 -13.42 6.43
CA ASN A 173 1.29 -12.28 5.94
C ASN A 173 2.24 -11.13 5.57
N PRO A 174 2.73 -11.07 4.33
CA PRO A 174 3.32 -9.83 3.82
C PRO A 174 2.19 -8.82 3.67
N VAL A 175 2.38 -7.59 4.21
CA VAL A 175 1.28 -6.63 4.36
C VAL A 175 1.42 -5.47 3.40
N GLU A 176 2.54 -4.76 3.45
CA GLU A 176 2.72 -3.57 2.64
C GLU A 176 4.13 -3.51 2.07
N ILE A 177 4.27 -2.82 0.95
CA ILE A 177 5.54 -2.57 0.29
C ILE A 177 5.62 -1.11 -0.13
N ASP A 178 6.84 -0.58 -0.15
CA ASP A 178 7.19 0.70 -0.76
C ASP A 178 8.57 0.57 -1.41
N PHE A 179 9.02 1.60 -2.12
CA PHE A 179 10.13 1.51 -3.06
C PHE A 179 11.19 2.55 -2.77
N THR A 180 12.46 2.22 -3.05
CA THR A 180 13.52 3.22 -3.18
C THR A 180 13.40 3.93 -4.53
N ASP A 181 14.14 5.03 -4.73
CA ASP A 181 14.14 5.75 -6.01
C ASP A 181 14.71 4.89 -7.15
N GLU A 182 15.57 3.93 -6.82
CA GLU A 182 16.13 2.95 -7.77
C GLU A 182 15.18 1.79 -8.07
N GLY A 183 14.04 1.70 -7.36
CA GLY A 183 13.05 0.64 -7.53
C GLY A 183 13.31 -0.61 -6.70
N GLU A 184 14.18 -0.57 -5.69
CA GLU A 184 14.31 -1.66 -4.74
C GLU A 184 13.06 -1.75 -3.84
N ILE A 185 12.58 -2.96 -3.58
CA ILE A 185 11.31 -3.21 -2.91
C ILE A 185 11.55 -3.58 -1.45
N VAL A 186 10.98 -2.81 -0.53
CA VAL A 186 10.97 -3.11 0.90
C VAL A 186 9.53 -3.28 1.37
N GLY A 187 9.30 -4.22 2.28
CA GLY A 187 7.95 -4.43 2.79
C GLY A 187 7.90 -5.01 4.19
N THR A 188 6.73 -4.90 4.79
CA THR A 188 6.43 -5.49 6.10
C THR A 188 5.94 -6.92 5.97
N VAL A 189 6.33 -7.74 6.94
CA VAL A 189 5.81 -9.11 7.08
C VAL A 189 5.34 -9.34 8.51
N ASN A 190 4.04 -9.47 8.67
CA ASN A 190 3.47 -9.98 9.91
C ASN A 190 3.69 -11.49 9.93
N LEU A 191 4.57 -11.85 10.82
CA LEU A 191 5.10 -13.14 11.13
C LEU A 191 5.98 -13.76 10.03
N PHE A 192 7.22 -13.34 10.04
CA PHE A 192 8.30 -13.94 9.27
C PHE A 192 8.82 -15.20 9.97
N TYR A 193 8.94 -16.29 9.24
CA TYR A 193 9.29 -17.61 9.80
C TYR A 193 10.81 -17.92 9.78
N GLY A 194 11.64 -16.91 9.69
CA GLY A 194 13.09 -17.04 9.92
C GLY A 194 13.46 -17.23 11.39
N ARG A 195 14.73 -17.20 11.70
CA ARG A 195 15.25 -17.22 13.07
C ARG A 195 16.11 -15.98 13.33
N PRO A 196 15.77 -15.16 14.33
CA PRO A 196 14.61 -15.27 15.23
C PRO A 196 13.29 -15.04 14.50
N ARG A 197 12.24 -15.74 14.92
CA ARG A 197 10.88 -15.53 14.41
C ARG A 197 10.34 -14.20 14.91
N GLY A 198 9.63 -13.47 14.09
CA GLY A 198 9.04 -12.18 14.46
C GLY A 198 8.44 -11.45 13.26
N ASP A 199 8.01 -10.24 13.49
CA ASP A 199 7.50 -9.33 12.50
C ASP A 199 8.63 -8.49 11.94
N THR A 200 8.68 -8.26 10.63
CA THR A 200 9.91 -7.79 9.98
C THR A 200 9.68 -6.71 8.93
N LEU A 201 10.75 -5.94 8.68
CA LEU A 201 11.01 -5.33 7.37
C LEU A 201 11.85 -6.28 6.53
N THR A 202 11.50 -6.44 5.28
CA THR A 202 12.10 -7.39 4.36
C THR A 202 12.38 -6.72 3.02
N HIS A 203 13.58 -6.92 2.48
CA HIS A 203 13.95 -6.51 1.14
C HIS A 203 13.55 -7.63 0.17
N TRP A 204 12.67 -7.32 -0.76
CA TRP A 204 12.16 -8.26 -1.75
C TRP A 204 13.03 -8.25 -3.00
N VAL A 205 13.64 -9.39 -3.32
CA VAL A 205 14.51 -9.57 -4.48
C VAL A 205 13.80 -10.44 -5.51
N TYR A 206 13.85 -10.07 -6.78
CA TYR A 206 13.24 -10.86 -7.86
C TYR A 206 13.72 -12.31 -7.85
N GLY A 207 12.76 -13.25 -7.87
CA GLY A 207 13.03 -14.68 -7.72
C GLY A 207 13.50 -15.11 -6.33
N GLY A 208 13.49 -14.19 -5.35
CA GLY A 208 13.91 -14.47 -3.97
C GLY A 208 13.00 -15.46 -3.26
N ALA A 209 13.59 -16.34 -2.45
CA ALA A 209 12.89 -17.28 -1.59
C ALA A 209 13.23 -17.02 -0.12
N TYR A 210 12.21 -16.93 0.70
CA TYR A 210 12.29 -16.53 2.11
C TYR A 210 11.94 -17.68 3.05
N PRO A 211 12.43 -17.68 4.31
CA PRO A 211 12.22 -18.78 5.25
C PRO A 211 10.76 -19.00 5.58
N ARG A 212 10.39 -20.28 5.78
CA ARG A 212 9.09 -20.69 6.25
C ARG A 212 9.22 -21.70 7.39
N PHE A 213 8.20 -21.74 8.26
CA PHE A 213 8.07 -22.72 9.34
C PHE A 213 8.15 -24.15 8.80
N ASP A 214 7.45 -24.41 7.70
CA ASP A 214 7.44 -25.65 6.94
C ASP A 214 8.34 -25.45 5.68
N GLN A 215 9.57 -25.83 5.80
CA GLN A 215 10.56 -25.72 4.71
C GLN A 215 10.20 -26.59 3.49
N GLY A 216 9.38 -27.63 3.67
CA GLY A 216 8.95 -28.50 2.59
C GLY A 216 8.23 -27.73 1.50
N LEU A 217 7.23 -26.90 1.86
CA LEU A 217 6.47 -26.10 0.91
C LEU A 217 7.36 -25.12 0.11
N VAL A 218 8.34 -24.49 0.75
CA VAL A 218 9.28 -23.60 0.04
C VAL A 218 10.11 -24.38 -0.97
N LEU A 219 10.58 -25.59 -0.63
CA LEU A 219 11.36 -26.43 -1.51
C LEU A 219 10.55 -27.00 -2.68
N GLU A 220 9.25 -27.19 -2.51
CA GLU A 220 8.35 -27.66 -3.55
C GLU A 220 8.05 -26.55 -4.59
N GLU A 221 7.82 -25.32 -4.14
CA GLU A 221 7.38 -24.22 -4.99
C GLU A 221 8.52 -23.33 -5.52
N PHE A 222 9.69 -23.33 -4.88
CA PHE A 222 10.82 -22.48 -5.26
C PHE A 222 12.07 -23.29 -5.59
N ARG A 223 12.69 -22.96 -6.72
CA ARG A 223 14.01 -23.49 -7.05
C ARG A 223 15.07 -22.76 -6.21
N LYS A 224 15.59 -23.45 -5.20
CA LYS A 224 16.60 -22.91 -4.31
C LYS A 224 18.02 -23.10 -4.89
N THR A 225 18.80 -22.02 -4.95
CA THR A 225 20.20 -22.03 -5.40
C THR A 225 21.19 -21.66 -4.29
N GLY A 226 20.70 -21.22 -3.13
CA GLY A 226 21.49 -20.79 -1.97
C GLY A 226 20.69 -20.86 -0.68
N GLU A 227 21.10 -20.13 0.34
CA GLU A 227 20.34 -19.97 1.57
C GLU A 227 19.11 -19.09 1.33
N LEU A 228 18.07 -19.29 2.15
CA LEU A 228 16.87 -18.45 2.13
C LEU A 228 17.20 -17.04 2.63
N LEU A 229 16.62 -16.02 2.01
CA LEU A 229 16.97 -14.63 2.27
C LEU A 229 16.50 -14.16 3.66
N PRO A 230 17.37 -13.45 4.41
CA PRO A 230 17.00 -12.92 5.72
C PRO A 230 16.17 -11.63 5.62
N PRO A 231 15.50 -11.22 6.71
CA PRO A 231 14.89 -9.90 6.78
C PRO A 231 15.95 -8.81 6.98
N VAL A 232 15.58 -7.56 6.69
CA VAL A 232 16.38 -6.36 6.98
C VAL A 232 16.36 -6.02 8.47
N HIS A 233 15.17 -6.12 9.09
CA HIS A 233 14.97 -5.86 10.50
C HIS A 233 13.90 -6.78 11.09
N ASN A 234 14.06 -7.13 12.37
CA ASN A 234 13.08 -7.92 13.12
C ASN A 234 12.62 -7.15 14.36
N PHE A 235 11.37 -6.75 14.39
CA PHE A 235 10.74 -6.01 15.48
C PHE A 235 10.31 -6.89 16.68
N GLY A 236 10.42 -8.22 16.56
CA GLY A 236 9.79 -9.14 17.49
C GLY A 236 8.30 -9.37 17.16
N HIS A 237 7.46 -9.47 18.18
CA HIS A 237 6.03 -9.75 18.03
C HIS A 237 5.19 -8.49 18.28
N VAL A 238 5.08 -7.63 17.30
CA VAL A 238 4.36 -6.34 17.37
C VAL A 238 3.15 -6.28 16.45
N ALA A 239 2.98 -7.27 15.57
CA ALA A 239 2.06 -7.28 14.46
C ALA A 239 2.27 -6.04 13.57
N VAL A 240 3.39 -6.02 12.83
CA VAL A 240 3.61 -4.98 11.82
C VAL A 240 2.47 -4.96 10.81
N SER A 241 2.09 -3.77 10.36
CA SER A 241 1.04 -3.55 9.37
C SER A 241 1.56 -2.63 8.27
N GLY A 242 0.89 -1.51 8.02
CA GLY A 242 1.25 -0.57 6.97
C GLY A 242 2.62 0.08 7.15
N MET A 243 3.14 0.58 6.05
CA MET A 243 4.43 1.27 6.02
C MET A 243 4.48 2.30 4.89
N THR A 244 5.37 3.27 5.03
CA THR A 244 5.74 4.17 3.95
C THR A 244 7.18 4.64 4.09
N ARG A 245 7.84 4.90 2.98
CA ARG A 245 9.12 5.63 2.96
C ARG A 245 8.83 7.12 3.08
N TYR A 246 9.34 7.76 4.12
CA TYR A 246 9.15 9.18 4.36
C TYR A 246 10.07 10.02 3.47
N ARG A 247 9.52 10.75 2.50
CA ARG A 247 10.29 11.38 1.42
C ARG A 247 10.55 12.86 1.61
N SER A 248 9.54 13.64 2.01
CA SER A 248 9.63 15.10 2.03
C SER A 248 10.59 15.67 3.06
N GLY A 249 10.83 14.98 4.17
CA GLY A 249 11.56 15.53 5.31
C GLY A 249 10.88 16.72 6.00
N ALA A 250 9.62 17.01 5.68
CA ALA A 250 8.90 18.21 6.14
C ALA A 250 8.67 18.24 7.66
N LEU A 251 8.42 17.09 8.30
CA LEU A 251 8.33 17.00 9.76
C LEU A 251 9.70 17.08 10.41
N ASN A 252 10.67 16.36 9.86
CA ASN A 252 12.04 16.36 10.33
C ASN A 252 12.98 15.93 9.18
N PRO A 253 13.90 16.78 8.73
CA PRO A 253 14.84 16.43 7.65
C PRO A 253 15.70 15.19 7.93
N ALA A 254 15.94 14.85 9.21
CA ALA A 254 16.67 13.63 9.58
C ALA A 254 15.86 12.34 9.38
N TRP A 255 14.59 12.44 9.05
CA TRP A 255 13.70 11.30 8.75
C TRP A 255 13.60 10.99 7.25
N THR A 256 14.13 11.88 6.40
CA THR A 256 14.10 11.68 4.94
C THR A 256 14.70 10.33 4.58
N ASP A 257 14.01 9.61 3.69
CA ASP A 257 14.32 8.23 3.27
C ASP A 257 14.23 7.16 4.38
N GLY A 258 13.72 7.54 5.54
CA GLY A 258 13.42 6.58 6.60
C GLY A 258 12.11 5.83 6.34
N TRP A 259 12.05 4.63 6.86
CA TRP A 259 10.93 3.69 6.70
C TRP A 259 10.03 3.76 7.93
N LEU A 260 8.84 4.29 7.75
CA LEU A 260 7.81 4.34 8.79
C LEU A 260 7.02 3.04 8.78
N VAL A 261 6.80 2.45 9.96
CA VAL A 261 6.07 1.19 10.11
C VAL A 261 5.08 1.29 11.24
N THR A 262 3.83 0.93 10.99
CA THR A 262 2.80 0.81 12.00
C THR A 262 2.87 -0.54 12.70
N HIS A 263 2.71 -0.52 14.02
CA HIS A 263 2.62 -1.69 14.88
C HIS A 263 1.18 -1.83 15.40
N PHE A 264 0.45 -2.79 14.87
CA PHE A 264 -0.95 -3.02 15.17
C PHE A 264 -1.20 -3.28 16.67
N ASN A 265 -0.43 -4.19 17.28
CA ASN A 265 -0.66 -4.61 18.67
C ASN A 265 -0.16 -3.61 19.70
N THR A 266 0.84 -2.77 19.38
CA THR A 266 1.46 -1.83 20.33
C THR A 266 1.02 -0.40 20.11
N ALA A 267 0.17 -0.16 19.08
CA ALA A 267 -0.36 1.15 18.69
C ALA A 267 0.74 2.21 18.52
N GLU A 268 1.79 1.84 17.78
CA GLU A 268 3.02 2.61 17.65
C GLU A 268 3.41 2.75 16.18
N VAL A 269 4.04 3.86 15.81
CA VAL A 269 4.75 4.05 14.55
C VAL A 269 6.23 4.16 14.83
N THR A 270 7.02 3.33 14.18
CA THR A 270 8.49 3.40 14.24
C THR A 270 9.07 3.91 12.95
N LEU A 271 10.20 4.60 13.06
CA LEU A 271 11.06 5.01 11.95
C LEU A 271 12.31 4.14 11.96
N SER A 272 12.59 3.48 10.84
CA SER A 272 13.81 2.71 10.62
C SER A 272 14.65 3.35 9.52
N THR A 273 15.96 3.50 9.76
CA THR A 273 16.93 3.91 8.75
C THR A 273 17.78 2.74 8.32
N PHE A 274 18.17 2.67 7.05
CA PHE A 274 18.91 1.57 6.48
C PHE A 274 20.34 1.94 6.12
N ALA A 275 21.21 0.94 6.19
CA ALA A 275 22.55 0.98 5.63
C ALA A 275 22.72 -0.18 4.64
N PRO A 276 23.41 0.01 3.52
CA PRO A 276 23.74 -1.08 2.58
C PRO A 276 24.51 -2.19 3.28
N LYS A 277 24.14 -3.45 2.99
CA LYS A 277 24.80 -4.65 3.51
C LYS A 277 24.87 -5.73 2.43
N GLY A 278 25.99 -5.80 1.73
CA GLY A 278 26.15 -6.70 0.57
C GLY A 278 25.19 -6.29 -0.55
N ALA A 279 24.33 -7.20 -0.98
CA ALA A 279 23.30 -6.97 -1.99
C ALA A 279 21.92 -6.65 -1.35
N SER A 280 21.90 -6.23 -0.10
CA SER A 280 20.68 -5.91 0.64
C SER A 280 20.94 -4.78 1.63
N TYR A 281 20.14 -4.66 2.67
CA TYR A 281 20.20 -3.64 3.71
C TYR A 281 20.25 -4.28 5.10
N ASP A 282 20.66 -3.46 6.07
CA ASP A 282 20.52 -3.72 7.49
C ASP A 282 19.94 -2.46 8.16
N ALA A 283 19.03 -2.62 9.12
CA ALA A 283 18.53 -1.47 9.85
C ALA A 283 19.64 -0.89 10.74
N SER A 284 20.03 0.35 10.47
CA SER A 284 21.06 1.04 11.23
C SER A 284 20.53 1.63 12.53
N ALA A 285 19.25 2.03 12.56
CA ALA A 285 18.54 2.50 13.73
C ALA A 285 17.02 2.29 13.56
N THR A 286 16.33 2.06 14.68
CA THR A 286 14.87 2.03 14.75
C THR A 286 14.42 2.82 15.98
N THR A 287 13.51 3.78 15.80
CA THR A 287 13.04 4.69 16.85
C THR A 287 11.53 4.82 16.80
N SER A 288 10.86 4.78 17.96
CA SER A 288 9.46 5.15 18.08
C SER A 288 9.27 6.65 17.87
N ILE A 289 8.36 7.03 16.97
CA ILE A 289 8.08 8.43 16.66
C ILE A 289 6.66 8.85 17.07
N PHE A 290 5.75 7.89 17.15
CA PHE A 290 4.35 8.14 17.53
C PHE A 290 3.79 6.93 18.25
N LYS A 291 2.98 7.18 19.29
CA LYS A 291 2.31 6.12 20.06
C LYS A 291 0.97 6.61 20.59
N VAL A 292 -0.07 5.81 20.37
CA VAL A 292 -1.39 6.06 20.91
C VAL A 292 -1.53 5.29 22.25
N GLN A 293 -2.01 5.97 23.28
CA GLN A 293 -2.22 5.36 24.61
C GLN A 293 -3.70 5.02 24.88
N LYS A 294 -4.57 5.21 23.88
CA LYS A 294 -5.99 4.86 23.96
C LYS A 294 -6.16 3.34 23.89
N PRO A 295 -6.93 2.71 24.77
CA PRO A 295 -7.28 1.29 24.66
C PRO A 295 -7.97 0.98 23.31
N ASP A 296 -7.78 -0.24 22.84
CA ASP A 296 -8.41 -0.75 21.61
C ASP A 296 -8.04 0.05 20.33
N THR A 297 -6.86 0.68 20.32
CA THR A 297 -6.25 1.29 19.14
C THR A 297 -5.41 0.26 18.41
N HIS A 298 -5.62 0.15 17.09
CA HIS A 298 -4.88 -0.75 16.23
C HIS A 298 -4.46 -0.02 14.96
N LEU A 299 -3.19 0.36 14.90
CA LEU A 299 -2.65 1.10 13.76
C LEU A 299 -2.43 0.14 12.57
N THR A 300 -3.04 0.47 11.45
CA THR A 300 -3.03 -0.37 10.25
C THR A 300 -2.24 0.21 9.11
N ASP A 301 -2.14 1.55 9.01
CA ASP A 301 -1.48 2.20 7.90
C ASP A 301 -0.86 3.55 8.30
N VAL A 302 0.15 4.00 7.57
CA VAL A 302 0.76 5.31 7.68
C VAL A 302 1.13 5.82 6.30
N LEU A 303 0.71 7.04 5.96
CA LEU A 303 0.99 7.66 4.68
C LEU A 303 1.39 9.13 4.86
N GLU A 304 2.17 9.64 3.92
CA GLU A 304 2.57 11.03 3.85
C GLU A 304 1.54 11.83 3.04
N ASP A 305 1.08 12.95 3.59
CA ASP A 305 0.22 13.86 2.83
C ASP A 305 1.04 14.81 1.93
N ARG A 306 0.34 15.58 1.11
CA ARG A 306 0.96 16.50 0.13
C ARG A 306 1.73 17.67 0.77
N ASN A 307 1.58 17.90 2.07
CA ASN A 307 2.34 18.86 2.85
C ASN A 307 3.52 18.23 3.61
N GLY A 308 3.68 16.92 3.53
CA GLY A 308 4.66 16.14 4.26
C GLY A 308 4.27 15.87 5.72
N ASP A 309 3.02 16.09 6.09
CA ASP A 309 2.46 15.60 7.35
C ASP A 309 2.15 14.11 7.24
N LEU A 310 2.09 13.39 8.36
CA LEU A 310 1.73 11.98 8.34
C LEU A 310 0.26 11.80 8.72
N LEU A 311 -0.44 10.96 7.97
CA LEU A 311 -1.71 10.39 8.37
C LEU A 311 -1.46 8.98 8.88
N VAL A 312 -2.00 8.65 10.06
CA VAL A 312 -1.90 7.33 10.68
C VAL A 312 -3.30 6.77 10.85
N ILE A 313 -3.54 5.62 10.24
CA ILE A 313 -4.84 4.95 10.23
C ILE A 313 -4.93 4.03 11.44
N ASP A 314 -6.00 4.19 12.22
CA ASP A 314 -6.39 3.35 13.34
C ASP A 314 -7.72 2.68 13.02
N THR A 315 -7.75 1.37 12.89
CA THR A 315 -9.00 0.64 12.58
C THR A 315 -9.93 0.51 13.78
N GLY A 316 -9.50 0.94 14.97
CA GLY A 316 -10.27 0.83 16.21
C GLY A 316 -10.25 -0.58 16.80
N GLY A 317 -11.32 -0.97 17.45
CA GLY A 317 -11.42 -2.25 18.15
C GLY A 317 -11.82 -3.43 17.28
N TRP A 318 -12.14 -3.20 16.00
CA TRP A 318 -12.53 -4.29 15.11
C TRP A 318 -11.36 -4.83 14.33
N PHE A 319 -11.24 -6.12 14.34
CA PHE A 319 -10.49 -6.93 13.37
C PHE A 319 -11.11 -8.32 13.36
N ARG A 320 -11.04 -9.01 12.25
CA ARG A 320 -11.57 -10.37 12.19
C ARG A 320 -10.74 -11.30 13.08
N ILE A 321 -11.44 -12.11 13.89
CA ILE A 321 -10.83 -13.11 14.75
C ILE A 321 -10.14 -14.17 13.89
N GLY A 322 -8.83 -14.12 13.82
CA GLY A 322 -8.00 -15.06 13.05
C GLY A 322 -6.61 -15.22 13.63
N CYS A 323 -6.18 -14.27 14.46
CA CYS A 323 -4.92 -14.35 15.16
C CYS A 323 -5.13 -14.84 16.60
N PRO A 324 -4.35 -15.82 17.09
CA PRO A 324 -4.47 -16.32 18.47
C PRO A 324 -4.24 -15.26 19.53
N THR A 325 -3.53 -14.18 19.21
CA THR A 325 -3.21 -13.08 20.13
C THR A 325 -4.18 -11.90 20.05
N SER A 326 -5.04 -11.86 19.06
CA SER A 326 -5.96 -10.75 18.77
C SER A 326 -7.38 -11.29 18.62
N GLN A 327 -7.98 -11.76 19.71
CA GLN A 327 -9.27 -12.47 19.66
C GLN A 327 -10.49 -11.62 20.07
N ILE A 328 -10.29 -10.32 20.33
CA ILE A 328 -11.37 -9.45 20.80
C ILE A 328 -11.78 -8.51 19.66
N ALA A 329 -12.95 -8.76 19.07
CA ALA A 329 -13.60 -7.84 18.16
C ALA A 329 -14.57 -6.95 18.93
N LYS A 330 -14.37 -5.64 18.89
CA LYS A 330 -15.23 -4.60 19.48
C LYS A 330 -15.71 -3.67 18.38
N PRO A 331 -16.69 -4.06 17.56
CA PRO A 331 -17.13 -3.27 16.41
C PRO A 331 -17.74 -1.91 16.80
N GLU A 332 -18.12 -1.74 18.05
CA GLU A 332 -18.58 -0.45 18.61
C GLU A 332 -17.45 0.56 18.83
N VAL A 333 -16.18 0.11 18.86
CA VAL A 333 -15.02 1.00 18.97
C VAL A 333 -14.52 1.34 17.57
N THR A 334 -15.01 2.45 17.05
CA THR A 334 -14.65 2.93 15.71
C THR A 334 -13.20 3.46 15.67
N GLY A 335 -12.61 3.39 14.48
CA GLY A 335 -11.28 3.86 14.20
C GLY A 335 -11.18 5.38 14.02
N ASN A 336 -9.97 5.81 13.72
CA ASN A 336 -9.64 7.22 13.51
C ASN A 336 -8.56 7.37 12.44
N ILE A 337 -8.40 8.57 11.92
CA ILE A 337 -7.24 8.99 11.14
C ILE A 337 -6.56 10.11 11.93
N TYR A 338 -5.34 9.85 12.43
CA TYR A 338 -4.55 10.84 13.14
C TYR A 338 -3.68 11.59 12.15
N ARG A 339 -3.63 12.92 12.26
CA ARG A 339 -2.67 13.78 11.54
C ARG A 339 -1.52 14.15 12.47
N ILE A 340 -0.30 13.91 12.05
CA ILE A 340 0.92 14.32 12.75
C ILE A 340 1.54 15.47 11.96
N SER A 341 1.58 16.65 12.56
CA SER A 341 2.07 17.89 11.98
C SER A 341 3.07 18.56 12.90
N ARG A 342 3.89 19.47 12.35
CA ARG A 342 4.77 20.33 13.14
C ARG A 342 3.95 21.42 13.83
N THR A 343 4.20 21.63 15.11
CA THR A 343 3.53 22.66 15.91
C THR A 343 4.00 24.10 15.60
N ASP A 344 5.17 24.24 14.97
CA ASP A 344 5.76 25.54 14.57
C ASP A 344 5.43 25.95 13.12
N ARG A 345 4.69 25.09 12.39
CA ARG A 345 4.22 25.37 11.04
C ARG A 345 2.90 26.11 11.09
N GLY A 346 2.58 27.18 11.20
CA GLY A 346 1.29 27.90 11.12
C GLY A 346 0.04 27.04 10.86
N PRO A 347 -1.11 27.61 10.63
CA PRO A 347 -2.31 26.87 10.26
C PRO A 347 -2.10 26.02 9.01
N TYR A 348 -2.80 24.89 8.93
CA TYR A 348 -2.79 24.07 7.72
C TYR A 348 -3.20 24.91 6.51
N ALA A 349 -2.50 24.70 5.41
CA ALA A 349 -2.85 25.28 4.11
C ALA A 349 -2.95 24.14 3.10
N ALA A 350 -4.10 24.00 2.48
CA ALA A 350 -4.29 22.99 1.44
C ALA A 350 -3.27 23.19 0.31
N PRO A 351 -2.62 22.13 -0.18
CA PRO A 351 -1.74 22.20 -1.34
C PRO A 351 -2.47 22.74 -2.57
N ASN A 352 -1.74 23.36 -3.46
CA ASN A 352 -2.28 23.73 -4.77
C ASN A 352 -2.22 22.51 -5.69
N TYR A 353 -3.36 21.94 -6.02
CA TYR A 353 -3.47 20.80 -6.92
C TYR A 353 -3.59 21.28 -8.37
N PRO A 354 -2.66 20.89 -9.27
CA PRO A 354 -2.76 21.22 -10.68
C PRO A 354 -3.99 20.58 -11.34
N ASP A 355 -4.63 21.27 -12.25
CA ASP A 355 -5.64 20.71 -13.14
C ASP A 355 -4.92 20.04 -14.33
N TRP A 356 -4.53 18.76 -14.12
CA TRP A 356 -3.69 17.99 -15.04
C TRP A 356 -4.27 17.89 -16.45
N ASP A 357 -5.59 17.87 -16.59
CA ASP A 357 -6.29 17.76 -17.86
C ASP A 357 -6.13 19.02 -18.73
N ARG A 358 -5.84 20.16 -18.10
CA ARG A 358 -5.66 21.45 -18.79
C ARG A 358 -4.22 21.80 -19.08
N LEU A 359 -3.26 21.06 -18.51
CA LEU A 359 -1.85 21.35 -18.70
C LEU A 359 -1.36 20.83 -20.04
N THR A 360 -0.50 21.60 -20.74
CA THR A 360 0.26 21.11 -21.88
C THR A 360 1.37 20.15 -21.43
N SER A 361 1.93 19.35 -22.34
CA SER A 361 3.07 18.47 -22.00
C SER A 361 4.30 19.26 -21.53
N GLU A 362 4.52 20.47 -22.02
CA GLU A 362 5.56 21.37 -21.54
C GLU A 362 5.32 21.76 -20.07
N GLN A 363 4.10 22.19 -19.73
CA GLN A 363 3.73 22.54 -18.35
C GLN A 363 3.81 21.36 -17.40
N VAL A 364 3.42 20.16 -17.85
CA VAL A 364 3.57 18.93 -17.06
C VAL A 364 5.04 18.61 -16.83
N SER A 365 5.88 18.78 -17.84
CA SER A 365 7.32 18.50 -17.73
C SER A 365 8.05 19.42 -16.75
N ASP A 366 7.55 20.63 -16.51
CA ASP A 366 8.12 21.53 -15.50
C ASP A 366 8.06 20.93 -14.08
N PHE A 367 7.08 20.06 -13.80
CA PHE A 367 6.97 19.38 -12.51
C PHE A 367 7.97 18.24 -12.31
N LEU A 368 8.69 17.79 -13.34
CA LEU A 368 9.77 16.81 -13.18
C LEU A 368 10.91 17.32 -12.28
N GLY A 369 11.07 18.65 -12.19
CA GLY A 369 12.01 19.30 -11.28
C GLY A 369 11.39 19.82 -9.97
N ALA A 370 10.14 19.49 -9.67
CA ALA A 370 9.49 19.94 -8.45
C ALA A 370 10.17 19.37 -7.19
N LYS A 371 10.10 20.11 -6.09
CA LYS A 371 10.60 19.63 -4.79
C LYS A 371 9.72 18.57 -4.19
N GLU A 372 8.42 18.69 -4.43
CA GLU A 372 7.39 17.79 -3.95
C GLU A 372 7.40 16.49 -4.77
N ASP A 373 7.66 15.37 -4.12
CA ASP A 373 7.76 14.05 -4.75
C ASP A 373 6.49 13.69 -5.50
N TRP A 374 5.33 13.95 -4.93
CA TRP A 374 4.04 13.63 -5.54
C TRP A 374 3.79 14.38 -6.87
N LEU A 375 4.31 15.62 -7.01
CA LEU A 375 4.24 16.35 -8.28
C LEU A 375 5.13 15.71 -9.34
N ARG A 376 6.36 15.30 -8.96
CA ARG A 376 7.27 14.59 -9.88
C ARG A 376 6.67 13.26 -10.34
N GLU A 377 6.22 12.43 -9.39
CA GLU A 377 5.63 11.12 -9.68
C GLU A 377 4.39 11.23 -10.56
N ARG A 378 3.52 12.20 -10.26
CA ARG A 378 2.32 12.42 -11.07
C ARG A 378 2.66 12.94 -12.47
N SER A 379 3.65 13.83 -12.61
CA SER A 379 4.08 14.30 -13.92
C SER A 379 4.70 13.18 -14.77
N ILE A 380 5.48 12.29 -14.17
CA ILE A 380 6.01 11.10 -14.86
C ILE A 380 4.87 10.24 -15.41
N THR A 381 3.88 9.93 -14.56
CA THR A 381 2.72 9.14 -14.95
C THR A 381 1.92 9.83 -16.05
N GLU A 382 1.68 11.13 -15.93
CA GLU A 382 0.95 11.92 -16.91
C GLU A 382 1.66 11.94 -18.28
N LEU A 383 2.98 12.18 -18.30
CA LEU A 383 3.76 12.17 -19.55
C LEU A 383 3.80 10.77 -20.18
N ALA A 384 3.88 9.73 -19.36
CA ALA A 384 3.83 8.34 -19.84
C ALA A 384 2.49 8.01 -20.51
N VAL A 385 1.37 8.43 -19.91
CA VAL A 385 0.02 8.22 -20.47
C VAL A 385 -0.19 9.02 -21.75
N ARG A 386 0.32 10.25 -21.83
CA ARG A 386 0.28 11.04 -23.07
C ARG A 386 1.06 10.40 -24.22
N GLY A 387 2.11 9.66 -23.92
CA GLY A 387 2.87 8.90 -24.91
C GLY A 387 3.50 9.77 -25.99
N ALA A 388 3.27 9.43 -27.28
CA ALA A 388 3.87 10.13 -28.41
C ALA A 388 3.73 11.67 -28.40
N PRO A 389 2.63 12.30 -28.00
CA PRO A 389 2.50 13.74 -27.82
C PRO A 389 3.46 14.36 -26.80
N ALA A 390 3.97 13.61 -25.83
CA ALA A 390 4.93 14.13 -24.84
C ALA A 390 6.40 13.98 -25.30
N MET A 391 6.69 13.14 -26.28
CA MET A 391 8.06 12.83 -26.70
C MET A 391 8.90 14.06 -27.09
N PRO A 392 8.41 15.05 -27.85
CA PRO A 392 9.21 16.21 -28.20
C PRO A 392 9.72 16.98 -26.98
N GLU A 393 8.90 17.02 -25.93
CA GLU A 393 9.26 17.73 -24.69
C GLU A 393 10.29 16.95 -23.87
N LEU A 394 10.14 15.63 -23.78
CA LEU A 394 11.12 14.77 -23.11
C LEU A 394 12.47 14.81 -23.82
N GLU A 395 12.50 14.81 -25.15
CA GLU A 395 13.73 14.99 -25.96
C GLU A 395 14.39 16.35 -25.68
N ARG A 396 13.61 17.42 -25.60
CA ARG A 396 14.12 18.77 -25.27
C ARG A 396 14.83 18.79 -23.91
N ILE A 397 14.24 18.18 -22.90
CA ILE A 397 14.81 18.13 -21.54
C ILE A 397 16.10 17.32 -21.53
N LEU A 398 16.12 16.14 -22.13
CA LEU A 398 17.29 15.27 -22.20
C LEU A 398 18.47 15.97 -22.92
N LEU A 399 18.20 16.70 -24.01
CA LEU A 399 19.24 17.44 -24.73
C LEU A 399 19.75 18.66 -23.96
N ALA A 400 18.91 19.29 -23.14
CA ALA A 400 19.32 20.40 -22.30
C ALA A 400 20.24 19.96 -21.15
N ASP A 401 19.97 18.81 -20.55
CA ASP A 401 20.75 18.25 -19.43
C ASP A 401 22.14 17.74 -19.87
N THR A 402 22.28 17.29 -21.10
CA THR A 402 23.58 16.84 -21.66
C THR A 402 24.52 17.99 -22.06
N SER A 403 24.09 19.25 -21.97
CA SER A 403 24.89 20.43 -22.35
C SER A 403 25.60 21.14 -21.19
N THR A 404 25.50 20.57 -19.96
CA THR A 404 26.21 20.98 -18.75
C THR A 404 27.26 19.96 -18.36
#